data_7bec94cad7d7e76dc280184fc9a1b54f
#
_entry.id   7bec94cad7d7e76dc280184fc9a1b54f
#
_cell.length_a   1.000
_cell.length_b   1.000
_cell.length_c   1.000
_cell.angle_alpha   90.00
_cell.angle_beta   90.00
_cell.angle_gamma   90.00
#
_symmetry.space_group_name_H-M   'P 1'
#
loop_
_entity.id
_entity.type
_entity.pdbx_description
1 polymer ?
#
loop_
_entity_poly.entity_id
_entity_poly.type
_entity_poly.pdbx_seq_one_letter_code
_entity_poly.pdbx_strand_id
1 'polypeptide(L)'
;MDELFRALLPLDCTNGWLAMLNSYFDDSGTHDDSEIVVVAGIFGTEGQLRGLDCNWKRHLVRPLEDIGRLRRPLRRFHMYDCQAACGEFTGWERPEIDYFCRQLRKVIIESGVSGYICAVARKDWDELVKDDIRAIMGSAEGNCIRNCFVRTIQWAQHNTFDPQMTFVFDSRPSAVVRDAKVV
;
A
#
# COMPACT_ATOMS: atom_id res chain seq x y z
N MET A 1 -21.07 -5.52 -6.39
CA MET A 1 -19.68 -6.01 -6.20
C MET A 1 -19.60 -7.52 -5.99
N ASP A 2 -20.65 -8.17 -5.49
CA ASP A 2 -20.64 -9.63 -5.24
C ASP A 2 -20.65 -10.53 -6.50
N GLU A 3 -21.15 -10.06 -7.64
CA GLU A 3 -21.20 -10.87 -8.87
C GLU A 3 -19.84 -10.99 -9.56
N LEU A 4 -19.00 -9.96 -9.51
CA LEU A 4 -17.66 -10.00 -10.09
C LEU A 4 -16.74 -10.98 -9.31
N PHE A 5 -16.93 -11.10 -8.01
CA PHE A 5 -16.18 -12.01 -7.14
C PHE A 5 -16.52 -13.48 -7.43
N ARG A 6 -17.79 -13.79 -7.72
CA ARG A 6 -18.22 -15.16 -8.05
C ARG A 6 -17.74 -15.64 -9.40
N ALA A 7 -17.53 -14.73 -10.36
CA ALA A 7 -17.07 -15.07 -11.69
C ALA A 7 -15.56 -15.39 -11.78
N LEU A 8 -14.79 -15.03 -10.76
CA LEU A 8 -13.33 -15.22 -10.71
C LEU A 8 -12.90 -16.46 -9.91
N LEU A 9 -13.84 -17.17 -9.29
CA LEU A 9 -13.53 -18.39 -8.55
C LEU A 9 -13.51 -19.59 -9.50
N PRO A 10 -12.42 -20.38 -9.57
CA PRO A 10 -12.43 -21.67 -10.25
C PRO A 10 -13.46 -22.60 -9.59
N LEU A 11 -14.33 -23.21 -10.38
CA LEU A 11 -15.46 -24.02 -9.93
C LEU A 11 -15.08 -25.36 -9.27
N ASP A 12 -13.79 -25.68 -9.14
CA ASP A 12 -13.30 -26.98 -8.68
C ASP A 12 -12.56 -26.99 -7.32
N CYS A 13 -12.80 -26.00 -6.47
CA CYS A 13 -12.22 -26.02 -5.12
C CYS A 13 -12.99 -26.94 -4.17
N THR A 14 -12.85 -28.23 -4.38
CA THR A 14 -13.25 -29.23 -3.38
C THR A 14 -12.16 -29.34 -2.30
N ASN A 15 -12.47 -28.85 -1.09
CA ASN A 15 -11.73 -29.07 0.16
C ASN A 15 -10.47 -28.23 0.47
N GLY A 16 -10.23 -27.08 -0.17
CA GLY A 16 -9.21 -26.13 0.28
C GLY A 16 -9.84 -24.83 0.83
N TRP A 17 -9.34 -24.32 1.94
CA TRP A 17 -9.67 -22.96 2.38
C TRP A 17 -8.99 -21.98 1.42
N LEU A 18 -9.75 -21.45 0.45
CA LEU A 18 -9.25 -20.43 -0.46
C LEU A 18 -9.15 -19.09 0.28
N ALA A 19 -7.96 -18.71 0.67
CA ALA A 19 -7.71 -17.39 1.21
C ALA A 19 -7.45 -16.42 0.06
N MET A 20 -8.43 -15.57 -0.25
CA MET A 20 -8.19 -14.43 -1.16
C MET A 20 -7.47 -13.32 -0.40
N LEU A 21 -6.27 -13.01 -0.84
CA LEU A 21 -5.48 -11.89 -0.33
C LEU A 21 -5.48 -10.76 -1.35
N ASN A 22 -5.89 -9.58 -0.92
CA ASN A 22 -5.79 -8.37 -1.71
C ASN A 22 -4.61 -7.54 -1.21
N SER A 23 -3.84 -7.00 -2.14
CA SER A 23 -2.65 -6.20 -1.87
C SER A 23 -2.79 -4.86 -2.58
N TYR A 24 -2.51 -3.77 -1.86
CA TYR A 24 -2.54 -2.41 -2.38
C TYR A 24 -1.18 -1.78 -2.17
N PHE A 25 -0.58 -1.31 -3.25
CA PHE A 25 0.75 -0.71 -3.25
C PHE A 25 0.72 0.69 -3.82
N ASP A 26 1.57 1.54 -3.26
CA ASP A 26 1.83 2.89 -3.72
C ASP A 26 3.32 3.16 -3.73
N ASP A 27 3.75 4.10 -4.57
CA ASP A 27 5.13 4.50 -4.71
C ASP A 27 5.36 5.94 -4.27
N SER A 28 6.58 6.22 -3.88
CA SER A 28 7.04 7.57 -3.54
C SER A 28 8.47 7.76 -4.03
N GLY A 29 8.84 9.01 -4.29
CA GLY A 29 10.19 9.31 -4.75
C GLY A 29 10.45 8.90 -6.20
N THR A 30 9.43 8.84 -7.04
CA THR A 30 9.54 8.48 -8.46
C THR A 30 9.88 9.65 -9.37
N HIS A 31 10.01 10.86 -8.83
CA HIS A 31 10.50 12.04 -9.54
C HIS A 31 12.02 11.97 -9.72
N ASP A 32 12.52 12.50 -10.83
CA ASP A 32 13.95 12.43 -11.18
C ASP A 32 14.88 13.02 -10.12
N ASP A 33 14.43 14.05 -9.40
CA ASP A 33 15.18 14.69 -8.31
C ASP A 33 15.14 13.94 -6.97
N SER A 34 14.44 12.83 -6.89
CA SER A 34 14.29 12.10 -5.63
C SER A 34 15.50 11.21 -5.38
N GLU A 35 16.14 11.37 -4.23
CA GLU A 35 17.30 10.56 -3.83
C GLU A 35 16.94 9.11 -3.53
N ILE A 36 15.70 8.87 -3.09
CA ILE A 36 15.23 7.56 -2.66
C ILE A 36 13.92 7.24 -3.37
N VAL A 37 13.85 6.04 -3.92
CA VAL A 37 12.60 5.43 -4.41
C VAL A 37 12.07 4.51 -3.33
N VAL A 38 10.80 4.63 -3.01
CA VAL A 38 10.11 3.79 -2.04
C VAL A 38 8.88 3.19 -2.68
N VAL A 39 8.66 1.90 -2.46
CA VAL A 39 7.38 1.22 -2.74
C VAL A 39 6.91 0.60 -1.44
N ALA A 40 5.70 0.90 -1.06
CA ALA A 40 5.08 0.36 0.14
C ALA A 40 3.69 -0.16 -0.16
N GLY A 41 3.27 -1.17 0.57
CA GLY A 41 1.92 -1.70 0.41
C GLY A 41 1.44 -2.45 1.63
N ILE A 42 0.15 -2.60 1.67
CA ILE A 42 -0.57 -3.39 2.68
C ILE A 42 -1.30 -4.53 1.98
N PHE A 43 -1.45 -5.63 2.69
CA PHE A 43 -2.20 -6.78 2.21
C PHE A 43 -2.89 -7.49 3.37
N GLY A 44 -3.95 -8.19 3.03
CA GLY A 44 -4.73 -8.93 4.01
C GLY A 44 -5.93 -9.61 3.38
N THR A 45 -6.68 -10.33 4.20
CA THR A 45 -7.96 -10.88 3.81
C THR A 45 -8.97 -9.77 3.54
N GLU A 46 -10.01 -10.08 2.78
CA GLU A 46 -11.10 -9.13 2.51
C GLU A 46 -11.69 -8.54 3.81
N GLY A 47 -11.87 -9.38 4.84
CA GLY A 47 -12.39 -8.94 6.13
C GLY A 47 -11.49 -7.92 6.83
N GLN A 48 -10.17 -8.15 6.82
CA GLN A 48 -9.18 -7.23 7.40
C GLN A 48 -9.15 -5.89 6.66
N LEU A 49 -9.12 -5.92 5.33
CA LEU A 49 -9.10 -4.72 4.50
C LEU A 49 -10.41 -3.94 4.58
N ARG A 50 -11.55 -4.62 4.64
CA ARG A 50 -12.85 -3.99 4.87
C ARG A 50 -12.93 -3.34 6.25
N GLY A 51 -12.41 -4.00 7.28
CA GLY A 51 -12.31 -3.44 8.63
C GLY A 51 -11.41 -2.19 8.66
N LEU A 52 -10.26 -2.25 7.99
CA LEU A 52 -9.36 -1.12 7.81
C LEU A 52 -10.09 0.05 7.15
N ASP A 53 -10.72 -0.17 6.00
CA ASP A 53 -11.43 0.87 5.23
C ASP A 53 -12.55 1.53 6.05
N CYS A 54 -13.35 0.73 6.75
CA CYS A 54 -14.41 1.23 7.61
C CYS A 54 -13.89 2.14 8.74
N ASN A 55 -12.86 1.69 9.45
CA ASN A 55 -12.29 2.45 10.57
C ASN A 55 -11.53 3.68 10.07
N TRP A 56 -10.80 3.56 8.96
CA TRP A 56 -10.13 4.67 8.30
C TRP A 56 -11.11 5.78 7.92
N LYS A 57 -12.18 5.43 7.22
CA LYS A 57 -13.24 6.38 6.83
C LYS A 57 -13.90 7.05 8.03
N ARG A 58 -14.09 6.34 9.14
CA ARG A 58 -14.62 6.94 10.36
C ARG A 58 -13.75 8.09 10.86
N HIS A 59 -12.42 7.90 10.89
CA HIS A 59 -11.49 8.96 11.28
C HIS A 59 -11.44 10.10 10.27
N LEU A 60 -11.65 9.86 8.98
CA LEU A 60 -11.75 10.93 7.99
C LEU A 60 -13.03 11.76 8.16
N VAL A 61 -14.16 11.12 8.43
CA VAL A 61 -15.44 11.81 8.59
C VAL A 61 -15.51 12.61 9.89
N ARG A 62 -14.89 12.11 10.96
CA ARG A 62 -14.89 12.73 12.30
C ARG A 62 -13.49 12.82 12.88
N PRO A 63 -12.62 13.59 12.23
CA PRO A 63 -11.27 13.72 12.72
C PRO A 63 -11.26 14.42 14.08
N LEU A 64 -10.49 13.93 15.04
CA LEU A 64 -10.29 14.47 16.38
C LEU A 64 -11.55 14.51 17.29
N GLU A 65 -12.64 13.79 16.93
CA GLU A 65 -13.86 13.72 17.75
C GLU A 65 -13.57 13.17 19.16
N ASP A 66 -12.69 12.22 19.26
CA ASP A 66 -12.31 11.53 20.50
C ASP A 66 -11.53 12.42 21.51
N ILE A 67 -10.98 13.54 21.03
CA ILE A 67 -10.38 14.57 21.88
C ILE A 67 -11.21 15.84 22.01
N GLY A 68 -12.48 15.79 21.58
CA GLY A 68 -13.42 16.88 21.69
C GLY A 68 -13.13 18.08 20.78
N ARG A 69 -12.32 17.89 19.75
CA ARG A 69 -12.06 18.93 18.74
C ARG A 69 -12.90 18.67 17.47
N LEU A 70 -13.61 19.68 17.02
CA LEU A 70 -14.39 19.60 15.81
C LEU A 70 -13.57 20.16 14.63
N ARG A 71 -13.29 19.29 13.68
CA ARG A 71 -12.70 19.63 12.39
C ARG A 71 -13.64 19.22 11.27
N ARG A 72 -13.49 19.83 10.10
CA ARG A 72 -14.28 19.45 8.92
C ARG A 72 -13.93 18.00 8.54
N PRO A 73 -14.90 17.22 8.02
CA PRO A 73 -14.62 15.93 7.43
C PRO A 73 -13.57 16.05 6.33
N LEU A 74 -12.62 15.12 6.32
CA LEU A 74 -11.62 15.02 5.28
C LEU A 74 -12.16 14.12 4.16
N ARG A 75 -11.98 14.51 2.91
CA ARG A 75 -12.34 13.69 1.74
C ARG A 75 -11.36 12.57 1.51
N ARG A 76 -10.08 12.86 1.78
CA ARG A 76 -8.96 11.93 1.64
C ARG A 76 -7.88 12.26 2.65
N PHE A 77 -7.03 11.28 2.90
CA PHE A 77 -5.75 11.49 3.58
C PHE A 77 -4.66 11.57 2.53
N HIS A 78 -3.88 12.65 2.56
CA HIS A 78 -2.68 12.80 1.74
C HIS A 78 -1.54 13.23 2.65
N MET A 79 -0.50 12.41 2.74
CA MET A 79 0.58 12.60 3.71
C MET A 79 1.28 13.94 3.54
N TYR A 80 1.52 14.36 2.30
CA TYR A 80 2.16 15.66 2.02
C TYR A 80 1.31 16.82 2.55
N ASP A 81 0.00 16.84 2.24
CA ASP A 81 -0.91 17.89 2.72
C ASP A 81 -0.96 17.91 4.24
N CYS A 82 -0.96 16.74 4.86
CA CYS A 82 -0.96 16.57 6.31
C CYS A 82 0.32 17.11 6.95
N GLN A 83 1.48 16.77 6.41
CA GLN A 83 2.78 17.23 6.94
C GLN A 83 2.99 18.72 6.74
N ALA A 84 2.58 19.27 5.60
CA ALA A 84 2.69 20.68 5.26
C ALA A 84 1.57 21.53 5.88
N ALA A 85 0.60 20.94 6.59
CA ALA A 85 -0.59 21.60 7.11
C ALA A 85 -1.33 22.43 6.04
N CYS A 86 -1.42 21.88 4.83
CA CYS A 86 -2.07 22.52 3.69
C CYS A 86 -3.25 21.70 3.17
N GLY A 87 -3.89 22.14 2.09
CA GLY A 87 -5.06 21.46 1.53
C GLY A 87 -6.18 21.28 2.56
N GLU A 88 -6.59 20.04 2.77
CA GLU A 88 -7.64 19.72 3.74
C GLU A 88 -7.18 19.89 5.21
N PHE A 89 -5.88 19.98 5.47
CA PHE A 89 -5.28 20.20 6.78
C PHE A 89 -4.98 21.68 7.08
N THR A 90 -5.42 22.61 6.23
CA THR A 90 -5.23 24.05 6.45
C THR A 90 -5.85 24.47 7.77
N GLY A 91 -5.06 25.13 8.61
CA GLY A 91 -5.46 25.59 9.93
C GLY A 91 -5.46 24.53 11.03
N TRP A 92 -4.90 23.33 10.74
CA TRP A 92 -4.61 22.35 11.78
C TRP A 92 -3.30 22.70 12.50
N GLU A 93 -3.28 22.52 13.82
CA GLU A 93 -2.10 22.65 14.62
C GLU A 93 -1.23 21.38 14.58
N ARG A 94 0.09 21.52 14.75
CA ARG A 94 1.00 20.37 14.71
C ARG A 94 0.60 19.24 15.68
N PRO A 95 0.21 19.53 16.95
CA PRO A 95 -0.24 18.48 17.86
C PRO A 95 -1.49 17.72 17.38
N GLU A 96 -2.39 18.38 16.65
CA GLU A 96 -3.58 17.75 16.07
C GLU A 96 -3.21 16.81 14.94
N ILE A 97 -2.30 17.25 14.07
CA ILE A 97 -1.78 16.44 12.96
C ILE A 97 -1.10 15.18 13.52
N ASP A 98 -0.22 15.36 14.51
CA ASP A 98 0.52 14.25 15.13
C ASP A 98 -0.44 13.27 15.84
N TYR A 99 -1.47 13.77 16.47
CA TYR A 99 -2.52 12.94 17.07
C TYR A 99 -3.27 12.15 16.02
N PHE A 100 -3.76 12.84 14.98
CA PHE A 100 -4.51 12.23 13.89
C PHE A 100 -3.71 11.13 13.18
N CYS A 101 -2.44 11.39 12.87
CA CYS A 101 -1.55 10.39 12.28
C CYS A 101 -1.35 9.16 13.20
N ARG A 102 -1.28 9.38 14.52
CA ARG A 102 -1.23 8.26 15.48
C ARG A 102 -2.50 7.42 15.45
N GLN A 103 -3.68 8.05 15.35
CA GLN A 103 -4.95 7.31 15.25
C GLN A 103 -5.02 6.50 13.96
N LEU A 104 -4.66 7.08 12.81
CA LEU A 104 -4.62 6.35 11.55
C LEU A 104 -3.64 5.17 11.58
N ARG A 105 -2.46 5.35 12.20
CA ARG A 105 -1.49 4.25 12.41
C ARG A 105 -2.10 3.14 13.28
N LYS A 106 -2.80 3.51 14.34
CA LYS A 106 -3.48 2.55 15.22
C LYS A 106 -4.53 1.75 14.46
N VAL A 107 -5.31 2.41 13.60
CA VAL A 107 -6.29 1.74 12.72
C VAL A 107 -5.62 0.68 11.83
N ILE A 108 -4.45 0.98 11.24
CA ILE A 108 -3.70 0.01 10.43
C ILE A 108 -3.29 -1.19 11.29
N ILE A 109 -2.68 -0.94 12.45
CA ILE A 109 -2.18 -1.99 13.35
C ILE A 109 -3.34 -2.89 13.83
N GLU A 110 -4.45 -2.29 14.26
CA GLU A 110 -5.60 -3.01 14.80
C GLU A 110 -6.40 -3.77 13.74
N SER A 111 -6.27 -3.41 12.46
CA SER A 111 -6.93 -4.13 11.38
C SER A 111 -6.34 -5.52 11.13
N GLY A 112 -5.13 -5.79 11.65
CA GLY A 112 -4.43 -7.05 11.45
C GLY A 112 -3.92 -7.26 10.02
N VAL A 113 -3.89 -6.22 9.18
CA VAL A 113 -3.24 -6.27 7.86
C VAL A 113 -1.73 -6.37 8.03
N SER A 114 -1.08 -6.98 7.07
CA SER A 114 0.37 -7.01 6.95
C SER A 114 0.83 -6.01 5.90
N GLY A 115 2.13 -5.71 5.86
CA GLY A 115 2.65 -4.81 4.84
C GLY A 115 4.13 -5.00 4.60
N TYR A 116 4.56 -4.58 3.41
CA TYR A 116 5.96 -4.50 3.05
C TYR A 116 6.31 -3.11 2.54
N ILE A 117 7.55 -2.75 2.77
CA ILE A 117 8.18 -1.56 2.22
C ILE A 117 9.53 -1.97 1.63
N CYS A 118 9.81 -1.46 0.45
CA CYS A 118 11.11 -1.55 -0.19
C CYS A 118 11.57 -0.13 -0.54
N ALA A 119 12.80 0.19 -0.21
CA ALA A 119 13.41 1.48 -0.51
C ALA A 119 14.79 1.27 -1.12
N VAL A 120 15.11 2.06 -2.13
CA VAL A 120 16.39 2.03 -2.82
C VAL A 120 16.89 3.46 -3.01
N ALA A 121 18.14 3.74 -2.58
CA ALA A 121 18.82 4.97 -2.92
C ALA A 121 19.20 4.94 -4.42
N ARG A 122 18.77 5.95 -5.20
CA ARG A 122 19.04 6.01 -6.65
C ARG A 122 20.52 5.99 -6.94
N LYS A 123 21.29 6.80 -6.20
CA LYS A 123 22.73 6.86 -6.34
C LYS A 123 23.38 5.48 -6.19
N ASP A 124 23.03 4.75 -5.16
CA ASP A 124 23.58 3.42 -4.92
C ASP A 124 23.15 2.43 -6.01
N TRP A 125 21.90 2.54 -6.49
CA TRP A 125 21.41 1.75 -7.60
C TRP A 125 22.25 1.99 -8.88
N ASP A 126 22.48 3.24 -9.20
CA ASP A 126 23.20 3.65 -10.42
C ASP A 126 24.69 3.30 -10.34
N GLU A 127 25.31 3.38 -9.17
CA GLU A 127 26.73 3.08 -8.98
C GLU A 127 27.01 1.57 -8.84
N LEU A 128 26.14 0.81 -8.16
CA LEU A 128 26.42 -0.57 -7.78
C LEU A 128 25.78 -1.60 -8.71
N VAL A 129 24.65 -1.28 -9.35
CA VAL A 129 23.96 -2.22 -10.24
C VAL A 129 24.49 -2.09 -11.66
N LYS A 130 25.26 -3.10 -12.06
CA LYS A 130 25.85 -3.19 -13.40
C LYS A 130 24.79 -3.33 -14.50
N ASP A 131 25.14 -2.96 -15.71
CA ASP A 131 24.22 -2.92 -16.84
C ASP A 131 23.59 -4.28 -17.18
N ASP A 132 24.33 -5.36 -17.05
CA ASP A 132 23.84 -6.74 -17.24
C ASP A 132 22.78 -7.12 -16.20
N ILE A 133 23.00 -6.74 -14.95
CA ILE A 133 22.04 -6.95 -13.85
C ILE A 133 20.85 -6.01 -14.02
N ARG A 134 21.10 -4.75 -14.41
CA ARG A 134 20.05 -3.76 -14.65
C ARG A 134 19.13 -4.17 -15.80
N ALA A 135 19.67 -4.82 -16.83
CA ALA A 135 18.85 -5.36 -17.93
C ALA A 135 17.86 -6.42 -17.45
N ILE A 136 18.18 -7.16 -16.38
CA ILE A 136 17.30 -8.19 -15.77
C ILE A 136 16.38 -7.57 -14.72
N MET A 137 16.90 -6.71 -13.87
CA MET A 137 16.20 -6.17 -12.71
C MET A 137 15.36 -4.92 -13.02
N GLY A 138 15.59 -4.27 -14.17
CA GLY A 138 14.90 -3.05 -14.56
C GLY A 138 15.36 -1.82 -13.78
N SER A 139 14.46 -0.87 -13.58
CA SER A 139 14.70 0.35 -12.80
C SER A 139 14.72 0.07 -11.29
N ALA A 140 15.24 1.03 -10.50
CA ALA A 140 15.17 0.99 -9.04
C ALA A 140 13.73 0.81 -8.55
N GLU A 141 12.78 1.51 -9.17
CA GLU A 141 11.35 1.41 -8.89
C GLU A 141 10.80 0.02 -9.23
N GLY A 142 11.07 -0.48 -10.44
CA GLY A 142 10.67 -1.83 -10.86
C GLY A 142 11.21 -2.92 -9.93
N ASN A 143 12.43 -2.74 -9.43
CA ASN A 143 13.02 -3.64 -8.45
C ASN A 143 12.29 -3.57 -7.09
N CYS A 144 11.95 -2.37 -6.60
CA CYS A 144 11.16 -2.21 -5.37
C CYS A 144 9.79 -2.89 -5.49
N ILE A 145 9.08 -2.68 -6.60
CA ILE A 145 7.79 -3.33 -6.88
C ILE A 145 7.93 -4.85 -6.84
N ARG A 146 8.90 -5.39 -7.59
CA ARG A 146 9.16 -6.83 -7.64
C ARG A 146 9.48 -7.41 -6.27
N ASN A 147 10.32 -6.73 -5.47
CA ASN A 147 10.63 -7.15 -4.11
C ASN A 147 9.38 -7.17 -3.22
N CYS A 148 8.54 -6.15 -3.28
CA CYS A 148 7.29 -6.13 -2.54
C CYS A 148 6.38 -7.31 -2.93
N PHE A 149 6.25 -7.62 -4.22
CA PHE A 149 5.48 -8.78 -4.70
C PHE A 149 6.03 -10.09 -4.19
N VAL A 150 7.32 -10.34 -4.40
CA VAL A 150 7.96 -11.60 -3.98
C VAL A 150 7.80 -11.80 -2.47
N ARG A 151 8.02 -10.76 -1.68
CA ARG A 151 7.87 -10.85 -0.22
C ARG A 151 6.42 -11.09 0.20
N THR A 152 5.47 -10.46 -0.47
CA THR A 152 4.05 -10.68 -0.18
C THR A 152 3.63 -12.12 -0.54
N ILE A 153 4.08 -12.64 -1.68
CA ILE A 153 3.84 -14.03 -2.09
C ILE A 153 4.49 -15.00 -1.09
N GLN A 154 5.74 -14.78 -0.71
CA GLN A 154 6.43 -15.61 0.28
C GLN A 154 5.71 -15.61 1.62
N TRP A 155 5.24 -14.45 2.08
CA TRP A 155 4.45 -14.36 3.30
C TRP A 155 3.16 -15.16 3.18
N ALA A 156 2.45 -15.03 2.07
CA ALA A 156 1.21 -15.76 1.83
C ALA A 156 1.42 -17.27 1.84
N GLN A 157 2.45 -17.77 1.15
CA GLN A 157 2.81 -19.18 1.12
C GLN A 157 3.14 -19.76 2.50
N HIS A 158 3.68 -18.94 3.40
CA HIS A 158 3.98 -19.38 4.77
C HIS A 158 2.77 -19.35 5.71
N ASN A 159 1.77 -18.54 5.40
CA ASN A 159 0.65 -18.28 6.30
C ASN A 159 -0.71 -18.80 5.80
N THR A 160 -0.77 -19.28 4.54
CA THR A 160 -1.99 -19.80 3.92
C THR A 160 -1.69 -21.03 3.08
N PHE A 161 -2.66 -21.95 2.95
CA PHE A 161 -2.43 -23.21 2.23
C PHE A 161 -2.45 -23.05 0.70
N ASP A 162 -3.22 -22.10 0.15
CA ASP A 162 -3.27 -21.82 -1.29
C ASP A 162 -3.79 -20.39 -1.53
N PRO A 163 -2.92 -19.38 -1.45
CA PRO A 163 -3.35 -18.01 -1.57
C PRO A 163 -3.59 -17.61 -3.03
N GLN A 164 -4.83 -17.28 -3.37
CA GLN A 164 -5.07 -16.43 -4.53
C GLN A 164 -4.79 -14.97 -4.15
N MET A 165 -3.93 -14.32 -4.91
CA MET A 165 -3.49 -12.95 -4.62
C MET A 165 -3.89 -12.00 -5.75
N THR A 166 -4.46 -10.87 -5.35
CA THR A 166 -4.71 -9.74 -6.24
C THR A 166 -3.80 -8.58 -5.86
N PHE A 167 -3.04 -8.09 -6.83
CA PHE A 167 -2.18 -6.92 -6.66
C PHE A 167 -2.83 -5.70 -7.33
N VAL A 168 -3.01 -4.63 -6.55
CA VAL A 168 -3.57 -3.36 -7.01
C VAL A 168 -2.52 -2.29 -6.83
N PHE A 169 -2.22 -1.57 -7.90
CA PHE A 169 -1.39 -0.37 -7.87
C PHE A 169 -2.22 0.85 -8.16
N ASP A 170 -1.85 1.96 -7.56
CA ASP A 170 -2.38 3.24 -7.99
C ASP A 170 -1.96 3.49 -9.45
N SER A 171 -2.93 3.93 -10.26
CA SER A 171 -2.82 3.97 -11.71
C SER A 171 -1.77 4.99 -12.16
N ARG A 172 -0.59 4.52 -12.49
CA ARG A 172 0.37 5.25 -13.30
C ARG A 172 0.61 4.59 -14.66
N PRO A 173 1.02 5.39 -15.68
CA PRO A 173 1.11 4.87 -17.04
C PRO A 173 2.13 3.74 -17.15
N SER A 174 1.64 2.65 -17.57
CA SER A 174 2.13 1.53 -18.39
C SER A 174 3.63 1.20 -18.57
N ALA A 175 4.60 2.06 -18.30
CA ALA A 175 6.02 1.74 -18.48
C ALA A 175 6.54 0.87 -17.33
N VAL A 176 6.25 1.24 -16.08
CA VAL A 176 6.77 0.57 -14.88
C VAL A 176 6.11 -0.78 -14.64
N VAL A 177 4.81 -0.89 -14.94
CA VAL A 177 4.08 -2.17 -14.80
C VAL A 177 4.55 -3.21 -15.82
N ARG A 178 5.05 -2.79 -16.99
CA ARG A 178 5.64 -3.70 -17.97
C ARG A 178 6.93 -4.35 -17.49
N ASP A 179 7.74 -3.60 -16.75
CA ASP A 179 9.02 -4.10 -16.21
C ASP A 179 8.85 -5.01 -14.98
N ALA A 180 7.69 -4.95 -14.34
CA ALA A 180 7.36 -5.73 -13.15
C ALA A 180 6.69 -7.08 -13.44
N LYS A 181 6.50 -7.45 -14.72
CA LYS A 181 5.96 -8.77 -15.06
C LYS A 181 6.89 -9.86 -14.51
N VAL A 182 6.42 -10.47 -13.44
CA VAL A 182 7.01 -11.71 -12.93
C VAL A 182 6.62 -12.81 -13.92
N VAL A 183 7.62 -13.40 -14.56
CA VAL A 183 7.50 -14.60 -15.38
C VAL A 183 7.33 -15.82 -14.48
#